data_fe46a0bfd08910cc2a3e19b3c9805852
#
_entry.id   fe46a0bfd08910cc2a3e19b3c9805852
#
_cell.length_a   1.000
_cell.length_b   1.000
_cell.length_c   1.000
_cell.angle_alpha   90.00
_cell.angle_beta   90.00
_cell.angle_gamma   90.00
#
_symmetry.space_group_name_H-M   'P 1'
#
loop_
_entity.id
_entity.type
_entity.pdbx_description
1 polymer ?
#
loop_
_entity_poly.entity_id
_entity_poly.type
_entity_poly.pdbx_seq_one_letter_code
_entity_poly.pdbx_strand_id
1 'polypeptide(L)'
;MKTRASXLLAHVVAGKYADYLPLYRQSEIYRRQGVELSRATLGRWTGAVAELLEPLYDILRQYVLMPGKVHADDIPVPVQEPGSGKTRTARLWVYVRDDRNAGSEMPPAVWFAYSPDRKGIHPQNHLAGYSGVLQADAYGGYRALYESGRITEAACMAHVRRKIHDVHARVPTDITTEALQRIGELYAIEAEVRGCSAEQRLAARKARAAPLMQSLYDWIQQQMKIHSLKMECLHGEHYYPSGNSAGNSV
;
A
#
# COMPACT_ATOMS: atom_id res chain seq x y z
N MET A 1 30.10 -31.88 -10.55
CA MET A 1 28.67 -32.04 -10.93
C MET A 1 27.73 -31.06 -10.23
N LYS A 2 27.92 -30.78 -8.94
CA LYS A 2 27.03 -29.85 -8.16
C LYS A 2 26.92 -28.44 -8.77
N THR A 3 28.02 -27.89 -9.30
CA THR A 3 28.07 -26.53 -9.87
C THR A 3 27.22 -26.35 -11.14
N ARG A 4 27.15 -27.37 -12.00
CA ARG A 4 26.36 -27.30 -13.26
C ARG A 4 24.87 -27.35 -13.00
N ALA A 5 24.44 -28.10 -11.98
CA ALA A 5 23.03 -28.15 -11.57
C ALA A 5 22.59 -26.80 -11.00
N SER A 6 23.43 -26.19 -10.21
CA SER A 6 23.16 -24.84 -9.68
C SER A 6 23.05 -23.76 -10.77
N UNK A 7 23.54 -23.93 -11.64
CA UNK A 7 23.48 -23.06 -12.69
C UNK A 7 22.27 -23.09 -13.43
N LEU A 8 21.92 -24.26 -13.69
CA LEU A 8 20.64 -24.45 -14.36
C LEU A 8 19.46 -23.98 -13.50
N LEU A 9 19.49 -24.30 -12.22
CA LEU A 9 18.44 -23.83 -11.30
C LEU A 9 18.36 -22.31 -11.28
N ALA A 10 19.52 -21.64 -11.17
CA ALA A 10 19.59 -20.18 -11.20
C ALA A 10 19.05 -19.61 -12.52
N HIS A 11 19.39 -20.25 -13.64
CA HIS A 11 18.91 -19.84 -14.96
C HIS A 11 17.37 -19.96 -15.06
N VAL A 12 16.80 -21.06 -14.56
CA VAL A 12 15.33 -21.27 -14.57
C VAL A 12 14.64 -20.20 -13.74
N VAL A 13 15.16 -19.92 -12.54
CA VAL A 13 14.56 -18.94 -11.60
C VAL A 13 14.70 -17.52 -12.16
N ALA A 14 15.89 -17.13 -12.65
CA ALA A 14 16.11 -15.82 -13.27
C ALA A 14 15.20 -15.66 -14.49
N GLY A 15 15.15 -16.67 -15.37
CA GLY A 15 14.26 -16.65 -16.52
C GLY A 15 12.79 -16.41 -16.14
N LYS A 16 12.32 -17.05 -15.06
CA LYS A 16 10.93 -16.91 -14.62
C LYS A 16 10.66 -15.54 -13.97
N TYR A 17 11.52 -15.09 -13.06
CA TYR A 17 11.21 -13.95 -12.19
C TYR A 17 11.87 -12.63 -12.61
N ALA A 18 13.01 -12.68 -13.30
CA ALA A 18 13.68 -11.48 -13.81
C ALA A 18 13.34 -11.21 -15.29
N ASP A 19 13.26 -12.27 -16.11
CA ASP A 19 13.03 -12.13 -17.55
C ASP A 19 11.55 -12.37 -17.94
N TYR A 20 10.67 -12.61 -16.96
CA TYR A 20 9.23 -12.84 -17.15
C TYR A 20 8.92 -13.98 -18.13
N LEU A 21 9.78 -15.00 -18.16
CA LEU A 21 9.66 -16.15 -19.07
C LEU A 21 8.93 -17.31 -18.37
N PRO A 22 7.64 -17.57 -18.71
CA PRO A 22 6.90 -18.62 -18.03
C PRO A 22 7.54 -20.01 -18.18
N LEU A 23 7.33 -20.88 -17.20
CA LEU A 23 7.94 -22.20 -17.19
C LEU A 23 7.56 -23.05 -18.42
N TYR A 24 6.35 -22.88 -18.99
CA TYR A 24 5.97 -23.61 -20.19
C TYR A 24 6.82 -23.19 -21.38
N ARG A 25 7.14 -21.90 -21.51
CA ARG A 25 8.03 -21.41 -22.58
C ARG A 25 9.46 -21.91 -22.37
N GLN A 26 9.93 -21.90 -21.13
CA GLN A 26 11.27 -22.44 -20.82
C GLN A 26 11.35 -23.92 -21.21
N SER A 27 10.33 -24.73 -20.88
CA SER A 27 10.23 -26.14 -21.26
C SER A 27 10.36 -26.32 -22.78
N GLU A 28 9.65 -25.47 -23.57
CA GLU A 28 9.70 -25.51 -25.03
C GLU A 28 11.08 -25.10 -25.57
N ILE A 29 11.73 -24.11 -24.95
CA ILE A 29 13.09 -23.68 -25.33
C ILE A 29 14.07 -24.83 -25.12
N TYR A 30 14.04 -25.46 -23.95
CA TYR A 30 14.93 -26.58 -23.66
C TYR A 30 14.70 -27.76 -24.63
N ARG A 31 13.43 -28.06 -24.94
CA ARG A 31 13.09 -29.13 -25.87
C ARG A 31 13.68 -28.87 -27.26
N ARG A 32 13.64 -27.62 -27.75
CA ARG A 32 14.26 -27.26 -29.03
C ARG A 32 15.79 -27.39 -29.00
N GLN A 33 16.38 -27.33 -27.81
CA GLN A 33 17.81 -27.51 -27.59
C GLN A 33 18.18 -28.96 -27.29
N GLY A 34 17.23 -29.89 -27.43
CA GLY A 34 17.46 -31.30 -27.22
C GLY A 34 17.41 -31.73 -25.75
N VAL A 35 16.90 -30.90 -24.86
CA VAL A 35 16.82 -31.23 -23.42
C VAL A 35 15.35 -31.30 -22.98
N GLU A 36 14.95 -32.46 -22.51
CA GLU A 36 13.58 -32.74 -22.05
C GLU A 36 13.42 -32.34 -20.57
N LEU A 37 12.82 -31.16 -20.33
CA LEU A 37 12.49 -30.66 -18.98
C LEU A 37 11.00 -30.29 -18.94
N SER A 38 10.21 -31.10 -18.24
CA SER A 38 8.77 -30.85 -18.15
C SER A 38 8.47 -29.62 -17.29
N ARG A 39 7.29 -28.99 -17.52
CA ARG A 39 6.79 -27.89 -16.69
C ARG A 39 6.71 -28.27 -15.20
N ALA A 40 6.29 -29.52 -14.94
CA ALA A 40 6.20 -30.03 -13.58
C ALA A 40 7.56 -30.10 -12.89
N THR A 41 8.59 -30.54 -13.63
CA THR A 41 9.96 -30.58 -13.12
C THR A 41 10.46 -29.17 -12.81
N LEU A 42 10.28 -28.22 -13.75
CA LEU A 42 10.68 -26.83 -13.55
C LEU A 42 9.93 -26.19 -12.37
N GLY A 43 8.64 -26.52 -12.22
CA GLY A 43 7.83 -26.04 -11.09
C GLY A 43 8.35 -26.55 -9.74
N ARG A 44 8.66 -27.85 -9.65
CA ARG A 44 9.25 -28.40 -8.41
C ARG A 44 10.59 -27.75 -8.08
N TRP A 45 11.39 -27.49 -9.11
CA TRP A 45 12.70 -26.82 -8.92
C TRP A 45 12.53 -25.41 -8.37
N THR A 46 11.56 -24.63 -8.90
CA THR A 46 11.33 -23.27 -8.38
C THR A 46 10.83 -23.31 -6.94
N GLY A 47 10.01 -24.31 -6.57
CA GLY A 47 9.58 -24.52 -5.19
C GLY A 47 10.76 -24.83 -4.27
N ALA A 48 11.60 -25.81 -4.67
CA ALA A 48 12.79 -26.18 -3.88
C ALA A 48 13.78 -24.99 -3.72
N VAL A 49 13.92 -24.15 -4.74
CA VAL A 49 14.77 -22.95 -4.64
C VAL A 49 14.13 -21.95 -3.66
N ALA A 50 12.80 -21.80 -3.67
CA ALA A 50 12.11 -20.91 -2.72
C ALA A 50 12.37 -21.35 -1.28
N GLU A 51 12.27 -22.66 -0.99
CA GLU A 51 12.59 -23.23 0.33
C GLU A 51 14.06 -22.96 0.72
N LEU A 52 14.97 -23.13 -0.23
CA LEU A 52 16.40 -22.87 -0.02
C LEU A 52 16.69 -21.41 0.30
N LEU A 53 15.88 -20.48 -0.24
CA LEU A 53 16.04 -19.03 -0.05
C LEU A 53 15.32 -18.51 1.21
N GLU A 54 14.53 -19.35 1.88
CA GLU A 54 13.74 -18.94 3.05
C GLU A 54 14.59 -18.28 4.15
N PRO A 55 15.80 -18.76 4.51
CA PRO A 55 16.61 -18.07 5.51
C PRO A 55 17.01 -16.66 5.11
N LEU A 56 17.26 -16.41 3.81
CA LEU A 56 17.57 -15.07 3.31
C LEU A 56 16.33 -14.17 3.35
N TYR A 57 15.17 -14.71 3.04
CA TYR A 57 13.88 -14.01 3.13
C TYR A 57 13.61 -13.58 4.58
N ASP A 58 13.91 -14.46 5.56
CA ASP A 58 13.72 -14.14 6.98
C ASP A 58 14.71 -13.06 7.47
N ILE A 59 15.97 -13.11 7.03
CA ILE A 59 16.95 -12.07 7.34
C ILE A 59 16.51 -10.73 6.76
N LEU A 60 16.03 -10.73 5.52
CA LEU A 60 15.50 -9.52 4.86
C LEU A 60 14.30 -8.95 5.63
N ARG A 61 13.39 -9.83 6.07
CA ARG A 61 12.25 -9.43 6.92
C ARG A 61 12.74 -8.77 8.19
N GLN A 62 13.69 -9.40 8.90
CA GLN A 62 14.24 -8.86 10.13
C GLN A 62 14.90 -7.49 9.92
N TYR A 63 15.64 -7.33 8.82
CA TYR A 63 16.29 -6.07 8.48
C TYR A 63 15.26 -4.97 8.21
N VAL A 64 14.25 -5.25 7.39
CA VAL A 64 13.21 -4.26 7.04
C VAL A 64 12.42 -3.85 8.29
N LEU A 65 12.15 -4.80 9.20
CA LEU A 65 11.33 -4.58 10.38
C LEU A 65 12.15 -4.17 11.65
N MET A 66 13.42 -3.80 11.50
CA MET A 66 14.14 -3.16 12.59
C MET A 66 13.43 -1.88 13.05
N PRO A 67 13.50 -1.50 14.32
CA PRO A 67 12.85 -0.26 14.79
C PRO A 67 13.23 0.95 13.94
N GLY A 68 12.26 1.86 13.71
CA GLY A 68 12.45 3.01 12.84
C GLY A 68 11.18 3.32 12.07
N LYS A 69 11.33 3.67 10.80
CA LYS A 69 10.18 3.95 9.94
C LYS A 69 10.08 2.88 8.84
N VAL A 70 8.88 2.38 8.63
CA VAL A 70 8.56 1.43 7.55
C VAL A 70 7.37 1.97 6.76
N HIS A 71 7.46 1.92 5.45
CA HIS A 71 6.32 2.18 4.56
C HIS A 71 5.62 0.86 4.27
N ALA A 72 4.29 0.86 4.27
CA ALA A 72 3.50 -0.34 3.96
C ALA A 72 2.42 -0.03 2.92
N ASP A 73 2.21 -1.01 2.03
CA ASP A 73 1.14 -0.97 1.02
C ASP A 73 0.77 -2.40 0.67
N ASP A 74 -0.31 -2.60 -0.10
CA ASP A 74 -0.68 -3.93 -0.57
C ASP A 74 -1.08 -3.89 -2.05
N ILE A 75 -0.71 -4.95 -2.76
CA ILE A 75 -0.96 -5.10 -4.20
C ILE A 75 -1.93 -6.27 -4.39
N PRO A 76 -3.07 -6.09 -5.09
CA PRO A 76 -3.94 -7.22 -5.40
C PRO A 76 -3.27 -8.15 -6.42
N VAL A 77 -3.31 -9.45 -6.15
CA VAL A 77 -2.72 -10.46 -7.04
C VAL A 77 -3.78 -11.50 -7.38
N PRO A 78 -4.12 -11.68 -8.66
CA PRO A 78 -5.05 -12.74 -9.05
C PRO A 78 -4.36 -14.11 -8.93
N VAL A 79 -4.97 -15.00 -8.18
CA VAL A 79 -4.45 -16.35 -7.96
C VAL A 79 -5.47 -17.37 -8.47
N GLN A 80 -5.01 -18.30 -9.30
CA GLN A 80 -5.86 -19.38 -9.81
C GLN A 80 -6.21 -20.32 -8.68
N GLU A 81 -7.47 -20.73 -8.63
CA GLU A 81 -7.95 -21.70 -7.64
C GLU A 81 -8.21 -23.03 -8.38
N PRO A 82 -7.28 -24.01 -8.23
CA PRO A 82 -7.42 -25.26 -8.97
C PRO A 82 -8.75 -25.95 -8.70
N GLY A 83 -9.40 -26.38 -9.75
CA GLY A 83 -10.70 -27.08 -9.67
C GLY A 83 -11.93 -26.19 -9.62
N SER A 84 -11.77 -24.88 -9.36
CA SER A 84 -12.93 -23.97 -9.26
C SER A 84 -13.27 -23.28 -10.59
N GLY A 85 -12.34 -23.23 -11.54
CA GLY A 85 -12.49 -22.47 -12.77
C GLY A 85 -12.46 -20.95 -12.57
N LYS A 86 -12.12 -20.49 -11.38
CA LYS A 86 -12.12 -19.06 -11.00
C LYS A 86 -10.76 -18.61 -10.51
N THR A 87 -10.56 -17.29 -10.49
CA THR A 87 -9.44 -16.68 -9.80
C THR A 87 -9.96 -15.97 -8.56
N ARG A 88 -9.18 -16.00 -7.48
CA ARG A 88 -9.44 -15.19 -6.29
C ARG A 88 -8.41 -14.08 -6.22
N THR A 89 -8.74 -12.98 -5.54
CA THR A 89 -7.83 -11.86 -5.32
C THR A 89 -7.10 -12.04 -4.00
N ALA A 90 -5.86 -12.48 -4.08
CA ALA A 90 -4.93 -12.52 -2.95
C ALA A 90 -4.21 -11.17 -2.81
N ARG A 91 -3.34 -11.03 -1.85
CA ARG A 91 -2.56 -9.80 -1.61
C ARG A 91 -1.07 -10.11 -1.48
N LEU A 92 -0.29 -9.22 -2.06
CA LEU A 92 1.14 -9.15 -1.81
C LEU A 92 1.38 -7.85 -1.02
N TRP A 93 1.71 -8.00 0.26
CA TRP A 93 2.03 -6.87 1.14
C TRP A 93 3.46 -6.45 0.89
N VAL A 94 3.70 -5.16 0.86
CA VAL A 94 5.00 -4.57 0.56
C VAL A 94 5.43 -3.73 1.76
N TYR A 95 6.57 -4.06 2.34
CA TYR A 95 7.15 -3.30 3.45
C TYR A 95 8.49 -2.74 2.99
N VAL A 96 8.65 -1.42 3.08
CA VAL A 96 9.84 -0.73 2.56
C VAL A 96 10.52 0.04 3.69
N ARG A 97 11.80 -0.25 3.91
CA ARG A 97 12.68 0.59 4.71
C ARG A 97 13.52 1.41 3.74
N ASP A 98 13.40 2.73 3.83
CA ASP A 98 14.24 3.65 3.06
C ASP A 98 14.38 4.94 3.85
N ASP A 99 15.49 5.07 4.55
CA ASP A 99 15.79 6.22 5.39
C ASP A 99 16.87 7.13 4.79
N ARG A 100 17.22 6.95 3.48
CA ARG A 100 18.20 7.79 2.79
C ARG A 100 17.81 9.26 2.84
N ASN A 101 16.52 9.56 2.67
CA ASN A 101 16.01 10.93 2.77
C ASN A 101 16.13 11.52 4.19
N ALA A 102 16.36 10.67 5.19
CA ALA A 102 16.63 11.10 6.56
C ALA A 102 18.13 11.19 6.88
N GLY A 103 18.98 10.98 5.86
CA GLY A 103 20.43 11.04 6.02
C GLY A 103 21.04 9.73 6.50
N SER A 104 20.30 8.63 6.46
CA SER A 104 20.81 7.32 6.86
C SER A 104 21.69 6.73 5.76
N GLU A 105 22.79 6.10 6.15
CA GLU A 105 23.65 5.34 5.24
C GLU A 105 23.20 3.88 5.11
N MET A 106 22.18 3.47 5.86
CA MET A 106 21.64 2.11 5.78
C MET A 106 21.03 1.86 4.38
N PRO A 107 21.38 0.75 3.73
CA PRO A 107 20.80 0.45 2.41
C PRO A 107 19.28 0.32 2.48
N PRO A 108 18.56 0.85 1.48
CA PRO A 108 17.12 0.62 1.42
C PRO A 108 16.81 -0.83 1.12
N ALA A 109 15.70 -1.32 1.63
CA ALA A 109 15.30 -2.71 1.40
C ALA A 109 13.77 -2.82 1.34
N VAL A 110 13.32 -3.84 0.62
CA VAL A 110 11.89 -4.13 0.44
C VAL A 110 11.66 -5.59 0.82
N TRP A 111 10.67 -5.83 1.67
CA TRP A 111 10.22 -7.17 2.01
C TRP A 111 8.78 -7.35 1.55
N PHE A 112 8.47 -8.49 0.94
CA PHE A 112 7.13 -8.83 0.45
C PHE A 112 6.58 -9.99 1.26
N ALA A 113 5.28 -9.93 1.61
CA ALA A 113 4.59 -11.00 2.30
C ALA A 113 3.26 -11.29 1.58
N TYR A 114 2.97 -12.56 1.38
CA TYR A 114 1.74 -13.00 0.69
C TYR A 114 0.63 -13.26 1.70
N SER A 115 -0.62 -12.97 1.31
CA SER A 115 -1.80 -13.46 2.03
C SER A 115 -2.93 -13.82 1.06
N PRO A 116 -3.80 -14.77 1.44
CA PRO A 116 -4.88 -15.19 0.55
C PRO A 116 -6.00 -14.15 0.40
N ASP A 117 -6.06 -13.15 1.27
CA ASP A 117 -7.07 -12.10 1.25
C ASP A 117 -6.50 -10.81 1.88
N ARG A 118 -7.33 -9.74 2.00
CA ARG A 118 -6.92 -8.43 2.53
C ARG A 118 -7.29 -8.25 4.02
N LYS A 119 -7.49 -9.29 4.79
CA LYS A 119 -7.88 -9.14 6.20
C LYS A 119 -6.75 -8.53 7.05
N GLY A 120 -7.13 -7.72 8.06
CA GLY A 120 -6.17 -7.04 8.94
C GLY A 120 -5.31 -7.97 9.77
N ILE A 121 -5.72 -9.22 9.98
CA ILE A 121 -4.91 -10.20 10.71
C ILE A 121 -3.55 -10.45 10.02
N HIS A 122 -3.48 -10.31 8.69
CA HIS A 122 -2.23 -10.56 7.97
C HIS A 122 -1.16 -9.51 8.32
N PRO A 123 -1.39 -8.19 8.14
CA PRO A 123 -0.39 -7.22 8.57
C PRO A 123 -0.16 -7.23 10.08
N GLN A 124 -1.15 -7.60 10.90
CA GLN A 124 -0.93 -7.77 12.34
C GLN A 124 0.11 -8.85 12.62
N ASN A 125 0.00 -10.00 11.93
CA ASN A 125 0.99 -11.09 12.07
C ASN A 125 2.35 -10.70 11.50
N HIS A 126 2.37 -10.03 10.33
CA HIS A 126 3.62 -9.59 9.69
C HIS A 126 4.41 -8.65 10.61
N LEU A 127 3.72 -7.74 11.30
CA LEU A 127 4.29 -6.67 12.11
C LEU A 127 4.25 -6.98 13.62
N ALA A 128 4.02 -8.25 14.02
CA ALA A 128 3.82 -8.63 15.42
C ALA A 128 4.98 -8.20 16.33
N GLY A 129 6.22 -8.27 15.86
CA GLY A 129 7.41 -7.87 16.62
C GLY A 129 7.93 -6.46 16.31
N TYR A 130 7.23 -5.71 15.44
CA TYR A 130 7.71 -4.40 14.99
C TYR A 130 7.31 -3.30 15.98
N SER A 131 8.21 -2.33 16.18
CA SER A 131 7.95 -1.09 16.91
C SER A 131 8.56 0.09 16.14
N GLY A 132 7.83 1.19 16.04
CA GLY A 132 8.29 2.37 15.30
C GLY A 132 7.16 3.07 14.57
N VAL A 133 7.48 3.70 13.45
CA VAL A 133 6.51 4.46 12.66
C VAL A 133 6.11 3.65 11.42
N LEU A 134 4.82 3.41 11.25
CA LEU A 134 4.29 2.76 10.05
C LEU A 134 3.62 3.81 9.17
N GLN A 135 4.18 4.06 8.01
CA GLN A 135 3.60 4.98 7.03
C GLN A 135 2.81 4.18 5.99
N ALA A 136 1.49 4.31 6.02
CA ALA A 136 0.61 3.51 5.18
C ALA A 136 -0.60 4.34 4.71
N ASP A 137 -1.42 3.75 3.85
CA ASP A 137 -2.72 4.33 3.51
C ASP A 137 -3.69 4.18 4.72
N ALA A 138 -4.89 4.70 4.57
CA ALA A 138 -5.91 4.66 5.64
C ALA A 138 -6.66 3.32 5.68
N TYR A 139 -6.00 2.21 5.39
CA TYR A 139 -6.63 0.89 5.45
C TYR A 139 -6.93 0.50 6.91
N GLY A 140 -8.19 0.24 7.21
CA GLY A 140 -8.64 -0.08 8.58
C GLY A 140 -8.01 -1.33 9.19
N GLY A 141 -7.41 -2.21 8.39
CA GLY A 141 -6.74 -3.41 8.89
C GLY A 141 -5.47 -3.13 9.70
N TYR A 142 -4.93 -1.90 9.62
CA TYR A 142 -3.79 -1.49 10.46
C TYR A 142 -4.20 -0.97 11.85
N ARG A 143 -5.48 -0.67 12.05
CA ARG A 143 -5.97 -0.01 13.26
C ARG A 143 -5.52 -0.69 14.56
N ALA A 144 -5.66 -2.02 14.65
CA ALA A 144 -5.26 -2.77 15.85
C ALA A 144 -3.76 -2.66 16.13
N LEU A 145 -2.93 -2.44 15.11
CA LEU A 145 -1.49 -2.22 15.28
C LEU A 145 -1.22 -0.87 15.98
N TYR A 146 -1.94 0.17 15.57
CA TYR A 146 -1.81 1.51 16.16
C TYR A 146 -2.34 1.53 17.61
N GLU A 147 -3.47 0.87 17.85
CA GLU A 147 -4.07 0.76 19.18
C GLU A 147 -3.15 0.04 20.19
N SER A 148 -2.20 -0.77 19.72
CA SER A 148 -1.23 -1.44 20.58
C SER A 148 -0.23 -0.48 21.26
N GLY A 149 -0.10 0.75 20.74
CA GLY A 149 0.85 1.75 21.25
C GLY A 149 2.31 1.53 20.83
N ARG A 150 2.63 0.36 20.26
CA ARG A 150 4.01 0.05 19.79
C ARG A 150 4.32 0.70 18.45
N ILE A 151 3.29 0.96 17.65
CA ILE A 151 3.44 1.46 16.28
C ILE A 151 2.72 2.81 16.17
N THR A 152 3.48 3.84 15.82
CA THR A 152 2.93 5.18 15.56
C THR A 152 2.44 5.25 14.12
N GLU A 153 1.20 5.67 13.94
CA GLU A 153 0.62 5.87 12.61
C GLU A 153 1.21 7.10 11.92
N ALA A 154 1.58 6.96 10.65
CA ALA A 154 1.88 8.07 9.77
C ALA A 154 1.07 7.91 8.50
N ALA A 155 0.04 8.75 8.34
CA ALA A 155 -0.81 8.70 7.15
C ALA A 155 -0.03 9.11 5.91
N CYS A 156 -0.28 8.43 4.80
CA CYS A 156 0.41 8.71 3.54
C CYS A 156 -0.32 9.80 2.76
N MET A 157 0.23 11.01 2.74
CA MET A 157 -0.35 12.16 2.03
C MET A 157 -0.48 11.90 0.51
N ALA A 158 0.39 11.08 -0.07
CA ALA A 158 0.29 10.72 -1.49
C ALA A 158 -1.01 9.95 -1.80
N HIS A 159 -1.43 9.06 -0.89
CA HIS A 159 -2.71 8.34 -1.04
C HIS A 159 -3.90 9.30 -0.88
N VAL A 160 -3.84 10.22 0.07
CA VAL A 160 -4.88 11.25 0.25
C VAL A 160 -4.99 12.08 -1.03
N ARG A 161 -3.85 12.60 -1.51
CA ARG A 161 -3.80 13.42 -2.72
C ARG A 161 -4.37 12.67 -3.93
N ARG A 162 -3.99 11.40 -4.10
CA ARG A 162 -4.47 10.57 -5.23
C ARG A 162 -6.00 10.45 -5.20
N LYS A 163 -6.58 10.15 -4.04
CA LYS A 163 -8.05 10.03 -3.90
C LYS A 163 -8.76 11.32 -4.29
N ILE A 164 -8.25 12.48 -3.84
CA ILE A 164 -8.83 13.79 -4.19
C ILE A 164 -8.67 14.05 -5.69
N HIS A 165 -7.49 13.76 -6.23
CA HIS A 165 -7.21 13.92 -7.67
C HIS A 165 -8.13 13.06 -8.53
N ASP A 166 -8.39 11.81 -8.14
CA ASP A 166 -9.26 10.91 -8.88
C ASP A 166 -10.71 11.43 -8.93
N VAL A 167 -11.18 12.04 -7.84
CA VAL A 167 -12.47 12.72 -7.81
C VAL A 167 -12.45 13.96 -8.69
N HIS A 168 -11.43 14.80 -8.55
CA HIS A 168 -11.27 16.04 -9.33
C HIS A 168 -11.24 15.76 -10.85
N ALA A 169 -10.53 14.70 -11.24
CA ALA A 169 -10.41 14.33 -12.65
C ALA A 169 -11.76 13.92 -13.29
N ARG A 170 -12.70 13.43 -12.47
CA ARG A 170 -14.05 13.04 -12.94
C ARG A 170 -15.01 14.21 -12.87
N VAL A 171 -15.02 14.93 -11.76
CA VAL A 171 -15.92 16.06 -11.51
C VAL A 171 -15.14 17.14 -10.78
N PRO A 172 -14.51 18.08 -11.51
CA PRO A 172 -13.80 19.19 -10.87
C PRO A 172 -14.78 20.06 -10.05
N THR A 173 -14.38 20.39 -8.84
CA THR A 173 -15.11 21.32 -7.97
C THR A 173 -14.13 22.28 -7.32
N ASP A 174 -14.62 23.41 -6.79
CA ASP A 174 -13.80 24.37 -6.05
C ASP A 174 -13.14 23.69 -4.85
N ILE A 175 -13.86 22.77 -4.20
CA ILE A 175 -13.34 22.04 -3.03
C ILE A 175 -12.16 21.15 -3.43
N THR A 176 -12.29 20.38 -4.52
CA THR A 176 -11.20 19.49 -4.94
C THR A 176 -10.00 20.32 -5.47
N THR A 177 -10.26 21.44 -6.12
CA THR A 177 -9.21 22.36 -6.59
C THR A 177 -8.42 22.93 -5.40
N GLU A 178 -9.12 23.48 -4.42
CA GLU A 178 -8.52 24.06 -3.21
C GLU A 178 -7.73 23.00 -2.42
N ALA A 179 -8.30 21.80 -2.25
CA ALA A 179 -7.63 20.71 -1.54
C ALA A 179 -6.30 20.34 -2.22
N LEU A 180 -6.32 20.21 -3.56
CA LEU A 180 -5.10 19.87 -4.32
C LEU A 180 -4.06 20.96 -4.25
N GLN A 181 -4.49 22.22 -4.27
CA GLN A 181 -3.60 23.39 -4.13
C GLN A 181 -2.90 23.37 -2.76
N ARG A 182 -3.66 23.26 -1.67
CA ARG A 182 -3.13 23.24 -0.30
C ARG A 182 -2.13 22.09 -0.10
N ILE A 183 -2.45 20.91 -0.64
CA ILE A 183 -1.53 19.75 -0.58
C ILE A 183 -0.28 20.06 -1.43
N GLY A 184 -0.45 20.75 -2.56
CA GLY A 184 0.67 21.18 -3.42
C GLY A 184 1.66 22.07 -2.67
N GLU A 185 1.18 22.99 -1.84
CA GLU A 185 2.02 23.87 -1.02
C GLU A 185 2.90 23.07 -0.04
N LEU A 186 2.32 22.01 0.57
CA LEU A 186 3.09 21.11 1.44
C LEU A 186 4.20 20.41 0.65
N TYR A 187 3.90 19.91 -0.56
CA TYR A 187 4.89 19.28 -1.42
C TYR A 187 5.99 20.25 -1.87
N ALA A 188 5.63 21.52 -2.09
CA ALA A 188 6.62 22.56 -2.46
C ALA A 188 7.65 22.74 -1.34
N ILE A 189 7.21 22.80 -0.07
CA ILE A 189 8.12 22.89 1.08
C ILE A 189 9.05 21.68 1.12
N GLU A 190 8.52 20.47 0.92
CA GLU A 190 9.33 19.24 0.94
C GLU A 190 10.35 19.22 -0.22
N ALA A 191 9.98 19.79 -1.38
CA ALA A 191 10.89 19.88 -2.53
C ALA A 191 12.06 20.85 -2.24
N GLU A 192 11.78 21.98 -1.59
CA GLU A 192 12.80 22.96 -1.23
C GLU A 192 13.85 22.40 -0.27
N VAL A 193 13.41 21.59 0.71
CA VAL A 193 14.30 21.04 1.74
C VAL A 193 14.88 19.69 1.38
N ARG A 194 14.67 19.22 0.15
CA ARG A 194 15.23 17.94 -0.30
C ARG A 194 16.76 18.03 -0.32
N GLY A 195 17.41 17.06 0.32
CA GLY A 195 18.87 17.02 0.43
C GLY A 195 19.44 17.83 1.59
N CYS A 196 18.61 18.61 2.29
CA CYS A 196 19.06 19.32 3.50
C CYS A 196 19.21 18.36 4.69
N SER A 197 19.92 18.81 5.72
CA SER A 197 20.10 18.01 6.94
C SER A 197 18.75 17.73 7.64
N ALA A 198 18.74 16.72 8.50
CA ALA A 198 17.52 16.35 9.26
C ALA A 198 17.01 17.52 10.10
N GLU A 199 17.92 18.30 10.69
CA GLU A 199 17.60 19.46 11.53
C GLU A 199 16.97 20.57 10.69
N GLN A 200 17.54 20.88 9.54
CA GLN A 200 17.01 21.90 8.61
C GLN A 200 15.62 21.51 8.12
N ARG A 201 15.41 20.24 7.75
CA ARG A 201 14.10 19.75 7.33
C ARG A 201 13.08 19.84 8.47
N LEU A 202 13.49 19.47 9.69
CA LEU A 202 12.62 19.55 10.87
C LEU A 202 12.23 21.01 11.15
N ALA A 203 13.19 21.92 11.09
CA ALA A 203 12.95 23.36 11.29
C ALA A 203 11.94 23.90 10.27
N ALA A 204 12.14 23.59 8.97
CA ALA A 204 11.23 24.01 7.91
C ALA A 204 9.82 23.43 8.08
N ARG A 205 9.74 22.13 8.44
CA ARG A 205 8.44 21.50 8.68
C ARG A 205 7.70 22.14 9.86
N LYS A 206 8.40 22.44 10.96
CA LYS A 206 7.79 23.09 12.14
C LYS A 206 7.34 24.51 11.79
N ALA A 207 8.18 25.26 11.08
CA ALA A 207 7.91 26.68 10.79
C ALA A 207 6.87 26.88 9.70
N ARG A 208 6.82 26.01 8.68
CA ARG A 208 6.03 26.24 7.47
C ARG A 208 4.98 25.15 7.22
N ALA A 209 5.38 23.86 7.29
CA ALA A 209 4.45 22.78 6.95
C ALA A 209 3.40 22.55 8.05
N ALA A 210 3.76 22.65 9.33
CA ALA A 210 2.83 22.43 10.43
C ALA A 210 1.65 23.42 10.43
N PRO A 211 1.88 24.76 10.25
CA PRO A 211 0.75 25.70 10.13
C PRO A 211 -0.14 25.40 8.91
N LEU A 212 0.44 25.03 7.77
CA LEU A 212 -0.34 24.66 6.58
C LEU A 212 -1.16 23.39 6.82
N MET A 213 -0.60 22.41 7.50
CA MET A 213 -1.33 21.17 7.86
C MET A 213 -2.52 21.50 8.77
N GLN A 214 -2.31 22.37 9.77
CA GLN A 214 -3.38 22.80 10.66
C GLN A 214 -4.48 23.54 9.88
N SER A 215 -4.07 24.48 9.02
CA SER A 215 -5.01 25.22 8.16
C SER A 215 -5.80 24.29 7.24
N LEU A 216 -5.14 23.28 6.66
CA LEU A 216 -5.80 22.28 5.82
C LEU A 216 -6.80 21.47 6.63
N TYR A 217 -6.42 21.05 7.83
CA TYR A 217 -7.32 20.28 8.72
C TYR A 217 -8.56 21.10 9.07
N ASP A 218 -8.38 22.37 9.51
CA ASP A 218 -9.48 23.25 9.91
C ASP A 218 -10.42 23.49 8.72
N TRP A 219 -9.86 23.72 7.54
CA TRP A 219 -10.64 23.91 6.31
C TRP A 219 -11.44 22.63 5.97
N ILE A 220 -10.85 21.44 6.07
CA ILE A 220 -11.56 20.19 5.85
C ILE A 220 -12.73 20.04 6.82
N GLN A 221 -12.52 20.35 8.11
CA GLN A 221 -13.58 20.29 9.12
C GLN A 221 -14.74 21.22 8.76
N GLN A 222 -14.40 22.42 8.29
CA GLN A 222 -15.40 23.40 7.85
C GLN A 222 -16.21 22.88 6.65
N GLN A 223 -15.53 22.31 5.64
CA GLN A 223 -16.22 21.77 4.46
C GLN A 223 -17.15 20.61 4.84
N MET A 224 -16.74 19.75 5.74
CA MET A 224 -17.57 18.64 6.21
C MET A 224 -18.83 19.13 6.91
N LYS A 225 -18.73 20.16 7.75
CA LYS A 225 -19.89 20.77 8.43
C LYS A 225 -20.86 21.37 7.42
N ILE A 226 -20.36 22.12 6.43
CA ILE A 226 -21.20 22.74 5.39
C ILE A 226 -21.96 21.67 4.60
N HIS A 227 -21.28 20.57 4.22
CA HIS A 227 -21.91 19.49 3.47
C HIS A 227 -22.92 18.70 4.32
N SER A 228 -22.62 18.48 5.59
CA SER A 228 -23.58 17.83 6.51
C SER A 228 -24.86 18.65 6.64
N LEU A 229 -24.72 19.96 6.87
CA LEU A 229 -25.88 20.87 6.96
C LEU A 229 -26.70 20.89 5.67
N LYS A 230 -26.03 20.92 4.50
CA LYS A 230 -26.73 20.86 3.20
C LYS A 230 -27.51 19.54 3.04
N MET A 231 -26.95 18.42 3.46
CA MET A 231 -27.64 17.13 3.41
C MET A 231 -28.85 17.10 4.33
N GLU A 232 -28.75 17.65 5.55
CA GLU A 232 -29.86 17.75 6.48
C GLU A 232 -30.99 18.62 5.93
N CYS A 233 -30.66 19.75 5.31
CA CYS A 233 -31.66 20.63 4.67
C CYS A 233 -32.38 19.94 3.53
N LEU A 234 -31.63 19.20 2.69
CA LEU A 234 -32.21 18.45 1.55
C LEU A 234 -33.16 17.34 2.02
N HIS A 235 -32.88 16.71 3.16
CA HIS A 235 -33.76 15.70 3.73
C HIS A 235 -34.94 16.31 4.46
N GLY A 236 -34.81 17.54 4.97
CA GLY A 236 -35.90 18.25 5.68
C GLY A 236 -36.99 18.83 4.77
N GLU A 237 -36.66 19.09 3.49
CA GLU A 237 -37.62 19.67 2.53
C GLU A 237 -38.63 18.66 1.98
N HIS A 238 -38.49 17.37 2.27
CA HIS A 238 -39.43 16.34 1.82
C HIS A 238 -40.41 15.87 2.89
N TYR A 239 -40.52 16.56 4.04
CA TYR A 239 -41.59 16.28 5.01
C TYR A 239 -42.80 17.13 4.69
N TYR A 240 -43.71 16.67 3.81
CA TYR A 240 -45.06 17.17 3.68
C TYR A 240 -45.93 16.44 4.69
N PRO A 241 -46.51 17.13 5.67
CA PRO A 241 -47.54 16.48 6.49
C PRO A 241 -48.77 16.25 5.58
N SER A 242 -49.10 14.99 5.38
CA SER A 242 -50.36 14.61 4.72
C SER A 242 -51.50 15.19 5.53
N GLY A 243 -52.25 16.11 4.89
CA GLY A 243 -53.37 16.78 5.52
C GLY A 243 -54.46 15.79 5.95
N ASN A 244 -54.95 15.99 7.14
CA ASN A 244 -56.17 15.36 7.66
C ASN A 244 -57.36 15.63 6.70
N SER A 245 -57.80 14.62 6.00
CA SER A 245 -59.16 14.64 5.47
C SER A 245 -60.10 14.13 6.57
N ALA A 246 -60.72 15.06 7.26
CA ALA A 246 -61.85 14.75 8.10
C ALA A 246 -63.00 14.31 7.20
N GLY A 247 -63.32 13.04 7.18
CA GLY A 247 -64.51 12.51 6.58
C GLY A 247 -65.65 12.59 7.57
N ASN A 248 -66.65 13.41 7.28
CA ASN A 248 -67.93 13.41 8.00
C ASN A 248 -68.78 12.24 7.56
N SER A 249 -69.31 11.60 8.58
CA SER A 249 -70.44 10.72 8.67
C SER A 249 -71.61 10.94 7.70
N VAL A 250 -72.30 9.89 7.33
CA VAL A 250 -73.65 9.49 7.75
C VAL A 250 -73.76 7.99 7.64
#